data_336f743ffaad2815fd4173b91c9dcac9
#
_entry.id   336f743ffaad2815fd4173b91c9dcac9
#
_cell.length_a   1.000
_cell.length_b   1.000
_cell.length_c   1.000
_cell.angle_alpha   90.00
_cell.angle_beta   90.00
_cell.angle_gamma   90.00
#
_symmetry.space_group_name_H-M   'P 1'
#
loop_
_entity.id
_entity.type
_entity.pdbx_description
1 polymer ?
#
loop_
_entity_poly.entity_id
_entity_poly.type
_entity_poly.pdbx_seq_one_letter_code
_entity_poly.pdbx_strand_id
1 'polypeptide(L)'
;MFIFPYKNASASAKALGLGIGAKRIKTANSRFKGSPDKVVINWGSSELPEEVMKCKVINPPAITNVASNKLKFFKAIQRFNNHTEDGDYVQIPDFTSDPDRAEYWVHSGSIVVARHKLTGNSGEGIELMEGEFDDEAPVAPLYVKYVPKKQEYRVHVANGKVVDLQRKARRHDIADEDINWRIRNHDNGFIFARNDLHVPQSVSRQAILACKAIGLDFGAVDIIYNKRQETAYVLEINTAPGLTGQTLEGYVERFKNWDEVIEEQPVALAALRIDMEAMARGRVATPQPVRVEGWDVVE
;
A
#
# COMPACT_ATOMS: atom_id res chain seq x y z
N MET A 1 19.94 -15.34 -4.81
CA MET A 1 19.01 -14.30 -4.33
C MET A 1 19.44 -13.88 -2.92
N PHE A 2 19.22 -12.60 -2.57
CA PHE A 2 19.53 -12.02 -1.25
C PHE A 2 18.32 -11.28 -0.72
N ILE A 3 18.25 -11.00 0.61
CA ILE A 3 17.21 -10.18 1.22
C ILE A 3 17.85 -9.04 2.01
N PHE A 4 17.41 -7.81 1.75
CA PHE A 4 17.74 -6.64 2.53
C PHE A 4 16.52 -6.22 3.35
N PRO A 5 16.50 -6.41 4.68
CA PRO A 5 15.38 -6.05 5.52
C PRO A 5 15.44 -4.57 5.96
N TYR A 6 14.30 -3.92 6.21
CA TYR A 6 14.25 -2.59 6.79
C TYR A 6 14.83 -2.52 8.22
N LYS A 7 14.92 -3.65 8.92
CA LYS A 7 15.60 -3.80 10.21
C LYS A 7 16.20 -5.21 10.34
N ASN A 8 17.35 -5.33 10.98
CA ASN A 8 18.03 -6.61 11.18
C ASN A 8 17.18 -7.65 11.94
N ALA A 9 16.32 -7.20 12.86
CA ALA A 9 15.47 -8.07 13.68
C ALA A 9 14.18 -8.53 12.96
N SER A 10 14.01 -8.29 11.64
CA SER A 10 12.82 -8.70 10.91
C SER A 10 12.69 -10.23 10.88
N ALA A 11 11.73 -10.77 11.63
CA ALA A 11 11.42 -12.19 11.67
C ALA A 11 10.93 -12.72 10.31
N SER A 12 10.07 -11.93 9.63
CA SER A 12 9.53 -12.28 8.30
C SER A 12 10.63 -12.37 7.24
N ALA A 13 11.55 -11.39 7.19
CA ALA A 13 12.69 -11.44 6.27
C ALA A 13 13.61 -12.63 6.57
N LYS A 14 13.77 -13.00 7.86
CA LYS A 14 14.54 -14.19 8.25
C LYS A 14 13.86 -15.46 7.79
N ALA A 15 12.55 -15.60 8.06
CA ALA A 15 11.79 -16.79 7.70
C ALA A 15 11.72 -16.98 6.17
N LEU A 16 11.46 -15.91 5.42
CA LEU A 16 11.47 -15.96 3.95
C LEU A 16 12.84 -16.35 3.42
N GLY A 17 13.94 -15.72 3.93
CA GLY A 17 15.29 -16.05 3.53
C GLY A 17 15.64 -17.52 3.70
N LEU A 18 15.25 -18.11 4.84
CA LEU A 18 15.42 -19.55 5.09
C LEU A 18 14.61 -20.40 4.11
N GLY A 19 13.33 -20.02 3.87
CA GLY A 19 12.43 -20.77 3.00
C GLY A 19 12.88 -20.82 1.52
N ILE A 20 13.50 -19.73 1.02
CA ILE A 20 13.98 -19.64 -0.38
C ILE A 20 15.49 -19.87 -0.54
N GLY A 21 16.22 -20.17 0.54
CA GLY A 21 17.68 -20.32 0.51
C GLY A 21 18.45 -19.01 0.25
N ALA A 22 17.84 -17.85 0.50
CA ALA A 22 18.47 -16.55 0.26
C ALA A 22 19.28 -16.07 1.48
N LYS A 23 20.44 -15.47 1.21
CA LYS A 23 21.28 -14.87 2.25
C LYS A 23 20.75 -13.48 2.62
N ARG A 24 20.69 -13.19 3.93
CA ARG A 24 20.26 -11.89 4.44
C ARG A 24 21.44 -10.92 4.50
N ILE A 25 21.25 -9.72 3.96
CA ILE A 25 22.22 -8.63 4.02
C ILE A 25 22.00 -7.86 5.34
N LYS A 26 23.07 -7.53 6.07
CA LYS A 26 23.00 -6.69 7.27
C LYS A 26 22.70 -5.23 6.89
N THR A 27 21.87 -4.54 7.65
CA THR A 27 21.51 -3.14 7.41
C THR A 27 22.65 -2.16 7.72
N ALA A 28 23.61 -2.57 8.56
CA ALA A 28 24.80 -1.78 8.89
C ALA A 28 26.06 -2.66 8.87
N ASN A 29 27.19 -2.07 8.54
CA ASN A 29 28.50 -2.71 8.51
C ASN A 29 28.52 -4.03 7.68
N SER A 30 27.79 -4.03 6.58
CA SER A 30 27.70 -5.17 5.66
C SER A 30 28.97 -5.26 4.79
N ARG A 31 29.49 -6.49 4.61
CA ARG A 31 30.56 -6.80 3.66
C ARG A 31 30.00 -7.23 2.29
N PHE A 32 28.69 -7.08 2.07
CA PHE A 32 28.06 -7.40 0.81
C PHE A 32 28.63 -6.53 -0.32
N LYS A 33 28.96 -7.17 -1.44
CA LYS A 33 29.38 -6.52 -2.69
C LYS A 33 28.32 -6.75 -3.74
N GLY A 34 27.77 -5.68 -4.27
CA GLY A 34 26.75 -5.70 -5.30
C GLY A 34 27.31 -6.01 -6.68
N SER A 35 26.46 -6.53 -7.55
CA SER A 35 26.72 -6.72 -8.98
C SER A 35 25.39 -6.88 -9.72
N PRO A 36 25.33 -6.58 -11.04
CA PRO A 36 24.09 -6.62 -11.82
C PRO A 36 23.45 -8.02 -11.98
N ASP A 37 24.23 -9.08 -11.76
CA ASP A 37 23.78 -10.47 -11.78
C ASP A 37 23.11 -10.91 -10.47
N LYS A 38 23.26 -10.13 -9.40
CA LYS A 38 22.65 -10.43 -8.10
C LYS A 38 21.24 -9.85 -8.02
N VAL A 39 20.33 -10.66 -7.47
CA VAL A 39 18.95 -10.24 -7.17
C VAL A 39 18.79 -10.03 -5.68
N VAL A 40 18.28 -8.86 -5.28
CA VAL A 40 18.03 -8.50 -3.89
C VAL A 40 16.55 -8.20 -3.69
N ILE A 41 15.91 -8.93 -2.77
CA ILE A 41 14.57 -8.62 -2.29
C ILE A 41 14.69 -7.50 -1.26
N ASN A 42 14.14 -6.33 -1.55
CA ASN A 42 14.03 -5.23 -0.60
C ASN A 42 12.80 -5.45 0.29
N TRP A 43 13.01 -5.83 1.52
CA TRP A 43 11.94 -6.07 2.50
C TRP A 43 11.64 -4.82 3.31
N GLY A 44 10.98 -3.85 2.66
CA GLY A 44 10.38 -2.67 3.29
C GLY A 44 11.32 -1.49 3.56
N SER A 45 12.53 -1.47 3.02
CA SER A 45 13.42 -0.31 3.19
C SER A 45 13.15 0.77 2.13
N SER A 46 12.98 2.02 2.57
CA SER A 46 12.89 3.20 1.68
C SER A 46 14.26 3.69 1.21
N GLU A 47 15.35 3.17 1.79
CA GLU A 47 16.73 3.49 1.44
C GLU A 47 17.55 2.21 1.38
N LEU A 48 18.44 2.13 0.40
CA LEU A 48 19.33 1.00 0.23
C LEU A 48 20.79 1.47 0.12
N PRO A 49 21.76 0.70 0.68
CA PRO A 49 23.17 0.97 0.48
C PRO A 49 23.55 0.94 -1.00
N GLU A 50 24.57 1.73 -1.39
CA GLU A 50 25.08 1.80 -2.77
C GLU A 50 25.41 0.41 -3.35
N GLU A 51 26.02 -0.46 -2.56
CA GLU A 51 26.33 -1.82 -3.00
C GLU A 51 25.08 -2.64 -3.35
N VAL A 52 23.96 -2.44 -2.64
CA VAL A 52 22.69 -3.10 -2.93
C VAL A 52 22.05 -2.51 -4.19
N MET A 53 22.21 -1.21 -4.42
CA MET A 53 21.69 -0.52 -5.62
C MET A 53 22.39 -0.95 -6.93
N LYS A 54 23.57 -1.61 -6.85
CA LYS A 54 24.22 -2.20 -8.02
C LYS A 54 23.56 -3.49 -8.50
N CYS A 55 22.59 -4.03 -7.73
CA CYS A 55 21.92 -5.30 -8.02
C CYS A 55 20.56 -5.08 -8.73
N LYS A 56 19.98 -6.17 -9.22
CA LYS A 56 18.55 -6.19 -9.56
C LYS A 56 17.74 -6.18 -8.26
N VAL A 57 16.98 -5.11 -8.01
CA VAL A 57 16.24 -4.96 -6.76
C VAL A 57 14.75 -5.21 -7.02
N ILE A 58 14.20 -6.21 -6.32
CA ILE A 58 12.76 -6.45 -6.22
C ILE A 58 12.21 -5.50 -5.15
N ASN A 59 11.18 -4.73 -5.44
CA ASN A 59 10.69 -3.57 -4.70
C ASN A 59 11.77 -2.48 -4.53
N PRO A 60 12.10 -1.71 -5.57
CA PRO A 60 13.05 -0.61 -5.47
C PRO A 60 12.71 0.37 -4.33
N PRO A 61 13.72 1.00 -3.70
CA PRO A 61 13.50 1.85 -2.51
C PRO A 61 12.59 3.05 -2.80
N ALA A 62 12.65 3.61 -4.00
CA ALA A 62 11.78 4.70 -4.42
C ALA A 62 10.30 4.30 -4.39
N ILE A 63 9.96 3.11 -4.90
CA ILE A 63 8.60 2.58 -4.91
C ILE A 63 8.16 2.19 -3.50
N THR A 64 9.06 1.58 -2.72
CA THR A 64 8.81 1.28 -1.30
C THR A 64 8.49 2.55 -0.50
N ASN A 65 9.19 3.67 -0.77
CA ASN A 65 8.91 4.98 -0.15
C ASN A 65 7.51 5.50 -0.52
N VAL A 66 7.09 5.36 -1.77
CA VAL A 66 5.74 5.74 -2.21
C VAL A 66 4.70 4.89 -1.48
N ALA A 67 4.85 3.58 -1.46
CA ALA A 67 3.90 2.66 -0.85
C ALA A 67 3.76 2.87 0.68
N SER A 68 4.87 3.16 1.37
CA SER A 68 4.89 3.33 2.83
C SER A 68 4.36 4.68 3.32
N ASN A 69 4.23 5.67 2.44
CA ASN A 69 3.69 7.00 2.76
C ASN A 69 2.27 7.14 2.20
N LYS A 70 1.29 7.24 3.07
CA LYS A 70 -0.14 7.23 2.70
C LYS A 70 -0.53 8.32 1.70
N LEU A 71 -0.02 9.54 1.86
CA LEU A 71 -0.31 10.63 0.92
C LEU A 71 0.36 10.40 -0.44
N LYS A 72 1.62 9.95 -0.46
CA LYS A 72 2.31 9.61 -1.71
C LYS A 72 1.61 8.46 -2.42
N PHE A 73 1.17 7.45 -1.68
CA PHE A 73 0.42 6.32 -2.20
C PHE A 73 -0.88 6.77 -2.88
N PHE A 74 -1.74 7.54 -2.20
CA PHE A 74 -2.99 8.01 -2.78
C PHE A 74 -2.77 8.90 -4.02
N LYS A 75 -1.79 9.81 -3.96
CA LYS A 75 -1.42 10.64 -5.12
C LYS A 75 -0.89 9.81 -6.31
N ALA A 76 -0.15 8.75 -6.04
CA ALA A 76 0.34 7.85 -7.08
C ALA A 76 -0.81 7.07 -7.74
N ILE A 77 -1.73 6.54 -6.94
CA ILE A 77 -2.94 5.87 -7.46
C ILE A 77 -3.80 6.84 -8.27
N GLN A 78 -4.05 8.05 -7.76
CA GLN A 78 -4.81 9.07 -8.49
C GLN A 78 -4.17 9.40 -9.83
N ARG A 79 -2.84 9.54 -9.87
CA ARG A 79 -2.10 9.76 -11.13
C ARG A 79 -2.26 8.57 -12.08
N PHE A 80 -2.12 7.34 -11.60
CA PHE A 80 -2.34 6.14 -12.40
C PHE A 80 -3.75 6.15 -13.01
N ASN A 81 -4.77 6.37 -12.20
CA ASN A 81 -6.16 6.41 -12.63
C ASN A 81 -6.41 7.49 -13.71
N ASN A 82 -5.76 8.64 -13.63
CA ASN A 82 -5.89 9.72 -14.61
C ASN A 82 -5.28 9.40 -15.97
N HIS A 83 -4.43 8.38 -16.08
CA HIS A 83 -3.75 7.97 -17.31
C HIS A 83 -4.17 6.58 -17.78
N THR A 84 -5.12 5.96 -17.10
CA THR A 84 -5.62 4.62 -17.44
C THR A 84 -6.88 4.76 -18.29
N GLU A 85 -6.87 4.14 -19.46
CA GLU A 85 -8.04 4.00 -20.31
C GLU A 85 -8.88 2.79 -19.86
N ASP A 86 -10.20 2.95 -19.90
CA ASP A 86 -11.22 1.91 -19.72
C ASP A 86 -11.03 0.81 -18.66
N GLY A 87 -11.57 1.07 -17.48
CA GLY A 87 -11.99 0.01 -16.55
C GLY A 87 -10.96 -0.52 -15.57
N ASP A 88 -9.68 -0.18 -15.68
CA ASP A 88 -8.62 -0.62 -14.78
C ASP A 88 -8.28 0.40 -13.67
N TYR A 89 -9.31 1.06 -13.11
CA TYR A 89 -9.14 2.00 -12.02
C TYR A 89 -8.91 1.31 -10.68
N VAL A 90 -7.92 1.78 -9.92
CA VAL A 90 -7.78 1.41 -8.51
C VAL A 90 -8.75 2.23 -7.69
N GLN A 91 -9.69 1.58 -7.04
CA GLN A 91 -10.65 2.25 -6.16
C GLN A 91 -9.98 2.61 -4.84
N ILE A 92 -9.93 3.90 -4.53
CA ILE A 92 -9.45 4.44 -3.25
C ILE A 92 -10.53 5.35 -2.67
N PRO A 93 -10.58 5.55 -1.34
CA PRO A 93 -11.45 6.56 -0.75
C PRO A 93 -11.10 7.97 -1.25
N ASP A 94 -12.07 8.87 -1.28
CA ASP A 94 -11.81 10.29 -1.50
C ASP A 94 -10.81 10.80 -0.46
N PHE A 95 -9.83 11.57 -0.89
CA PHE A 95 -8.80 12.12 -0.01
C PHE A 95 -8.44 13.56 -0.38
N THR A 96 -7.92 14.30 0.59
CA THR A 96 -7.40 15.65 0.40
C THR A 96 -6.28 15.95 1.40
N SER A 97 -5.44 16.92 1.10
CA SER A 97 -4.52 17.55 2.05
C SER A 97 -4.97 18.97 2.45
N ASP A 98 -6.13 19.39 1.98
CA ASP A 98 -6.74 20.68 2.23
C ASP A 98 -7.73 20.54 3.40
N PRO A 99 -7.51 21.22 4.54
CA PRO A 99 -8.39 21.17 5.69
C PRO A 99 -9.78 21.73 5.39
N ASP A 100 -9.90 22.80 4.58
CA ASP A 100 -11.19 23.43 4.26
C ASP A 100 -12.08 22.46 3.49
N ARG A 101 -11.48 21.68 2.59
CA ARG A 101 -12.19 20.61 1.87
C ARG A 101 -12.62 19.47 2.79
N ALA A 102 -11.80 19.12 3.76
CA ALA A 102 -12.13 18.09 4.74
C ALA A 102 -13.30 18.54 5.63
N GLU A 103 -13.28 19.77 6.08
CA GLU A 103 -14.35 20.38 6.85
C GLU A 103 -15.67 20.44 6.05
N TYR A 104 -15.61 20.89 4.79
CA TYR A 104 -16.77 20.83 3.89
C TYR A 104 -17.37 19.42 3.79
N TRP A 105 -16.56 18.38 3.74
CA TRP A 105 -17.06 17.00 3.71
C TRP A 105 -17.79 16.62 5.00
N VAL A 106 -17.29 17.07 6.15
CA VAL A 106 -17.94 16.80 7.44
C VAL A 106 -19.27 17.54 7.52
N HIS A 107 -19.32 18.82 7.18
CA HIS A 107 -20.57 19.61 7.12
C HIS A 107 -21.59 19.01 6.13
N SER A 108 -21.11 18.32 5.09
CA SER A 108 -21.96 17.57 4.15
C SER A 108 -22.39 16.19 4.67
N GLY A 109 -22.16 15.89 5.96
CA GLY A 109 -22.58 14.65 6.62
C GLY A 109 -21.63 13.45 6.40
N SER A 110 -20.41 13.68 5.88
CA SER A 110 -19.40 12.63 5.77
C SER A 110 -18.61 12.51 7.08
N ILE A 111 -18.23 11.28 7.45
CA ILE A 111 -17.17 11.07 8.43
C ILE A 111 -15.83 11.18 7.70
N VAL A 112 -14.87 11.91 8.27
CA VAL A 112 -13.53 12.08 7.72
C VAL A 112 -12.50 11.56 8.70
N VAL A 113 -11.48 10.91 8.18
CA VAL A 113 -10.33 10.40 8.93
C VAL A 113 -9.17 11.36 8.74
N ALA A 114 -8.85 12.17 9.74
CA ALA A 114 -7.63 12.97 9.78
C ALA A 114 -6.44 12.05 10.14
N ARG A 115 -5.39 12.07 9.34
CA ARG A 115 -4.17 11.26 9.54
C ARG A 115 -2.99 12.18 9.82
N HIS A 116 -2.60 12.26 11.09
CA HIS A 116 -1.45 13.05 11.55
C HIS A 116 -0.10 12.39 11.21
N LYS A 117 -0.09 11.05 11.01
CA LYS A 117 1.08 10.29 10.58
C LYS A 117 0.86 9.69 9.19
N LEU A 118 1.73 10.04 8.25
CA LEU A 118 1.72 9.51 6.87
C LEU A 118 2.41 8.15 6.76
N THR A 119 3.35 7.85 7.66
CA THR A 119 4.04 6.56 7.79
C THR A 119 3.71 5.98 9.16
N GLY A 120 3.72 4.66 9.30
CA GLY A 120 3.40 3.97 10.56
C GLY A 120 2.34 2.88 10.37
N ASN A 121 2.12 2.10 11.42
CA ASN A 121 1.25 0.93 11.43
C ASN A 121 0.12 1.08 12.46
N SER A 122 -0.86 0.18 12.43
CA SER A 122 -1.85 -0.04 13.49
C SER A 122 -2.79 1.13 13.81
N GLY A 123 -3.03 2.04 12.88
CA GLY A 123 -3.97 3.16 13.10
C GLY A 123 -3.41 4.29 13.96
N GLU A 124 -2.11 4.36 14.16
CA GLU A 124 -1.45 5.43 14.91
C GLU A 124 -1.63 6.79 14.23
N GLY A 125 -2.00 7.82 15.02
CA GLY A 125 -2.24 9.18 14.51
C GLY A 125 -3.49 9.31 13.65
N ILE A 126 -4.54 8.54 13.96
CA ILE A 126 -5.88 8.67 13.35
C ILE A 126 -6.80 9.44 14.31
N GLU A 127 -7.48 10.43 13.78
CA GLU A 127 -8.56 11.16 14.42
C GLU A 127 -9.78 11.12 13.51
N LEU A 128 -10.98 10.94 14.11
CA LEU A 128 -12.23 10.93 13.36
C LEU A 128 -12.90 12.30 13.50
N MET A 129 -13.24 12.90 12.37
CA MET A 129 -13.97 14.15 12.26
C MET A 129 -15.40 13.84 11.84
N GLU A 130 -16.37 14.15 12.68
CA GLU A 130 -17.81 13.94 12.43
C GLU A 130 -18.66 14.93 13.23
N GLY A 131 -19.83 15.28 12.70
CA GLY A 131 -20.75 16.21 13.36
C GLY A 131 -20.39 17.69 13.19
N GLU A 132 -20.91 18.54 14.07
CA GLU A 132 -20.57 19.96 14.13
C GLU A 132 -19.28 20.11 14.95
N PHE A 133 -18.38 20.97 14.49
CA PHE A 133 -17.20 21.35 15.25
C PHE A 133 -17.47 22.63 16.00
N ASP A 134 -17.20 22.65 17.30
CA ASP A 134 -17.19 23.87 18.10
C ASP A 134 -15.87 24.65 17.93
N ASP A 135 -14.81 23.97 17.42
CA ASP A 135 -13.47 24.49 17.17
C ASP A 135 -13.05 24.25 15.71
N GLU A 136 -11.91 24.84 15.32
CA GLU A 136 -11.30 24.60 13.99
C GLU A 136 -11.01 23.11 13.75
N ALA A 137 -11.20 22.66 12.52
CA ALA A 137 -10.89 21.31 12.13
C ALA A 137 -9.41 20.95 12.43
N PRO A 138 -9.12 19.74 12.95
CA PRO A 138 -7.76 19.34 13.27
C PRO A 138 -6.86 19.38 12.03
N VAL A 139 -5.70 20.06 12.14
CA VAL A 139 -4.73 20.17 11.05
C VAL A 139 -3.98 18.85 10.89
N ALA A 140 -4.15 18.21 9.75
CA ALA A 140 -3.48 16.97 9.40
C ALA A 140 -2.92 17.01 7.97
N PRO A 141 -1.81 16.31 7.67
CA PRO A 141 -1.25 16.27 6.33
C PRO A 141 -2.10 15.47 5.33
N LEU A 142 -3.09 14.70 5.79
CA LEU A 142 -3.98 13.88 4.96
C LEU A 142 -5.32 13.69 5.63
N TYR A 143 -6.37 13.93 4.88
CA TYR A 143 -7.76 13.63 5.24
C TYR A 143 -8.33 12.64 4.24
N VAL A 144 -9.07 11.65 4.74
CA VAL A 144 -9.67 10.59 3.93
C VAL A 144 -11.13 10.41 4.32
N LYS A 145 -12.06 10.41 3.37
CA LYS A 145 -13.45 10.07 3.66
C LYS A 145 -13.55 8.65 4.22
N TYR A 146 -14.25 8.51 5.32
CA TYR A 146 -14.48 7.20 5.93
C TYR A 146 -15.36 6.35 5.03
N VAL A 147 -14.88 5.16 4.70
CA VAL A 147 -15.67 4.16 3.97
C VAL A 147 -16.37 3.25 4.99
N PRO A 148 -17.71 3.26 5.07
CA PRO A 148 -18.44 2.33 5.93
C PRO A 148 -18.10 0.89 5.58
N LYS A 149 -17.65 0.12 6.57
CA LYS A 149 -17.11 -1.21 6.36
C LYS A 149 -17.77 -2.28 7.22
N LYS A 150 -18.19 -3.38 6.60
CA LYS A 150 -18.45 -4.65 7.30
C LYS A 150 -17.28 -5.61 7.14
N GLN A 151 -16.60 -5.55 6.00
CA GLN A 151 -15.53 -6.48 5.63
C GLN A 151 -14.25 -5.72 5.31
N GLU A 152 -13.15 -6.19 5.87
CA GLU A 152 -11.80 -5.67 5.65
C GLU A 152 -10.86 -6.86 5.40
N TYR A 153 -10.07 -6.78 4.35
CA TYR A 153 -9.21 -7.85 3.89
C TYR A 153 -7.77 -7.39 3.83
N ARG A 154 -6.85 -8.33 4.02
CA ARG A 154 -5.45 -8.20 3.65
C ARG A 154 -5.14 -9.20 2.56
N VAL A 155 -4.75 -8.71 1.39
CA VAL A 155 -4.42 -9.51 0.22
C VAL A 155 -2.92 -9.42 -0.02
N HIS A 156 -2.23 -10.53 0.10
CA HIS A 156 -0.82 -10.62 -0.20
C HIS A 156 -0.63 -10.88 -1.69
N VAL A 157 0.09 -9.98 -2.35
CA VAL A 157 0.39 -10.05 -3.78
C VAL A 157 1.89 -10.19 -3.95
N ALA A 158 2.33 -11.07 -4.84
CA ALA A 158 3.72 -11.17 -5.23
C ALA A 158 3.80 -11.53 -6.72
N ASN A 159 4.56 -10.74 -7.48
CA ASN A 159 4.73 -10.87 -8.93
C ASN A 159 3.37 -11.05 -9.65
N GLY A 160 2.44 -10.11 -9.43
CA GLY A 160 1.12 -10.07 -10.08
C GLY A 160 0.12 -11.15 -9.67
N LYS A 161 0.45 -12.04 -8.71
CA LYS A 161 -0.45 -13.09 -8.22
C LYS A 161 -0.78 -12.92 -6.74
N VAL A 162 -2.02 -13.26 -6.37
CA VAL A 162 -2.39 -13.38 -4.95
C VAL A 162 -1.74 -14.64 -4.39
N VAL A 163 -0.96 -14.48 -3.32
CA VAL A 163 -0.26 -15.59 -2.64
C VAL A 163 -0.91 -15.96 -1.31
N ASP A 164 -1.66 -15.03 -0.72
CA ASP A 164 -2.47 -15.30 0.48
C ASP A 164 -3.56 -14.23 0.60
N LEU A 165 -4.67 -14.59 1.23
CA LEU A 165 -5.77 -13.70 1.50
C LEU A 165 -6.33 -13.95 2.90
N GLN A 166 -6.53 -12.87 3.65
CA GLN A 166 -7.01 -12.90 5.01
C GLN A 166 -8.14 -11.88 5.18
N ARG A 167 -9.11 -12.21 6.03
CA ARG A 167 -10.14 -11.27 6.47
C ARG A 167 -9.84 -10.80 7.88
N LYS A 168 -10.02 -9.52 8.14
CA LYS A 168 -9.99 -8.97 9.48
C LYS A 168 -11.24 -9.44 10.24
N ALA A 169 -11.04 -10.25 11.25
CA ALA A 169 -12.09 -10.85 12.07
C ALA A 169 -11.97 -10.36 13.51
N ARG A 170 -13.10 -10.29 14.19
CA ARG A 170 -13.16 -10.03 15.63
C ARG A 170 -12.46 -11.14 16.40
N ARG A 171 -11.76 -10.79 17.45
CA ARG A 171 -11.26 -11.71 18.45
C ARG A 171 -12.40 -12.18 19.35
N HIS A 172 -12.41 -13.46 19.69
CA HIS A 172 -13.46 -14.05 20.54
C HIS A 172 -13.20 -13.86 22.04
N ASP A 173 -11.96 -13.53 22.40
CA ASP A 173 -11.50 -13.35 23.77
C ASP A 173 -11.63 -11.90 24.30
N ILE A 174 -12.26 -11.02 23.52
CA ILE A 174 -12.50 -9.60 23.87
C ILE A 174 -14.02 -9.37 23.95
N ALA A 175 -14.46 -8.68 25.01
CA ALA A 175 -15.86 -8.31 25.20
C ALA A 175 -16.34 -7.32 24.11
N ASP A 176 -17.65 -7.33 23.81
CA ASP A 176 -18.21 -6.51 22.72
C ASP A 176 -18.06 -5.00 22.97
N GLU A 177 -18.12 -4.59 24.22
CA GLU A 177 -17.94 -3.21 24.66
C GLU A 177 -16.53 -2.67 24.45
N ASP A 178 -15.50 -3.54 24.43
CA ASP A 178 -14.10 -3.17 24.26
C ASP A 178 -13.65 -3.14 22.79
N ILE A 179 -14.56 -3.49 21.86
CA ILE A 179 -14.24 -3.56 20.43
C ILE A 179 -14.46 -2.21 19.74
N ASN A 180 -13.40 -1.67 19.15
CA ASN A 180 -13.53 -0.50 18.28
C ASN A 180 -13.84 -0.93 16.83
N TRP A 181 -15.12 -0.86 16.46
CA TRP A 181 -15.58 -1.24 15.12
C TRP A 181 -15.15 -0.27 14.01
N ARG A 182 -14.76 0.96 14.34
CA ARG A 182 -14.33 1.97 13.38
C ARG A 182 -12.85 1.87 13.05
N ILE A 183 -11.99 1.68 14.06
CA ILE A 183 -10.54 1.53 13.92
C ILE A 183 -10.17 0.08 14.25
N ARG A 184 -10.04 -0.76 13.23
CA ARG A 184 -9.83 -2.20 13.40
C ARG A 184 -8.35 -2.54 13.35
N ASN A 185 -7.74 -2.75 14.49
CA ASN A 185 -6.38 -3.27 14.65
C ASN A 185 -6.35 -4.34 15.75
N HIS A 186 -5.19 -4.90 16.04
CA HIS A 186 -5.04 -5.94 17.05
C HIS A 186 -5.45 -5.45 18.44
N ASP A 187 -5.04 -4.24 18.81
CA ASP A 187 -5.30 -3.65 20.13
C ASP A 187 -6.80 -3.32 20.32
N ASN A 188 -7.50 -3.08 19.22
CA ASN A 188 -8.94 -2.82 19.15
C ASN A 188 -9.76 -4.10 18.93
N GLY A 189 -9.21 -5.28 19.18
CA GLY A 189 -9.94 -6.54 19.16
C GLY A 189 -10.05 -7.25 17.81
N PHE A 190 -9.13 -7.02 16.87
CA PHE A 190 -9.17 -7.66 15.55
C PHE A 190 -7.91 -8.46 15.23
N ILE A 191 -8.11 -9.58 14.54
CA ILE A 191 -7.05 -10.44 13.98
C ILE A 191 -7.30 -10.70 12.49
N PHE A 192 -6.28 -11.20 11.82
CA PHE A 192 -6.43 -11.74 10.47
C PHE A 192 -6.77 -13.22 10.52
N ALA A 193 -7.88 -13.62 9.87
CA ALA A 193 -8.38 -14.98 9.83
C ALA A 193 -8.63 -15.42 8.38
N ARG A 194 -8.59 -16.73 8.15
CA ARG A 194 -8.85 -17.37 6.85
C ARG A 194 -10.13 -18.21 6.83
N ASN A 195 -10.80 -18.35 7.97
CA ASN A 195 -12.02 -19.16 8.07
C ASN A 195 -13.18 -18.47 7.35
N ASP A 196 -14.00 -19.23 6.64
CA ASP A 196 -15.21 -18.79 5.93
C ASP A 196 -14.97 -17.59 5.00
N LEU A 197 -13.92 -17.66 4.17
CA LEU A 197 -13.55 -16.60 3.24
C LEU A 197 -14.43 -16.65 1.98
N HIS A 198 -15.58 -15.96 2.03
CA HIS A 198 -16.29 -15.55 0.82
C HIS A 198 -15.78 -14.17 0.39
N VAL A 199 -14.84 -14.16 -0.55
CA VAL A 199 -14.18 -12.93 -0.98
C VAL A 199 -14.68 -12.53 -2.36
N PRO A 200 -15.25 -11.33 -2.52
CA PRO A 200 -15.59 -10.81 -3.85
C PRO A 200 -14.36 -10.75 -4.75
N GLN A 201 -14.50 -11.14 -6.01
CA GLN A 201 -13.39 -11.13 -6.98
C GLN A 201 -12.74 -9.75 -7.13
N SER A 202 -13.54 -8.67 -6.98
CA SER A 202 -13.05 -7.29 -7.00
C SER A 202 -11.97 -7.02 -5.95
N VAL A 203 -11.99 -7.70 -4.80
CA VAL A 203 -10.97 -7.54 -3.75
C VAL A 203 -9.59 -7.98 -4.24
N SER A 204 -9.50 -9.18 -4.82
CA SER A 204 -8.24 -9.69 -5.37
C SER A 204 -7.76 -8.87 -6.57
N ARG A 205 -8.69 -8.49 -7.48
CA ARG A 205 -8.39 -7.65 -8.63
C ARG A 205 -7.82 -6.30 -8.19
N GLN A 206 -8.45 -5.61 -7.25
CA GLN A 206 -8.00 -4.32 -6.75
C GLN A 206 -6.63 -4.41 -6.06
N ALA A 207 -6.34 -5.50 -5.35
CA ALA A 207 -5.02 -5.71 -4.75
C ALA A 207 -3.90 -5.83 -5.79
N ILE A 208 -4.11 -6.66 -6.82
CA ILE A 208 -3.15 -6.85 -7.91
C ILE A 208 -2.95 -5.52 -8.65
N LEU A 209 -4.05 -4.85 -8.99
CA LEU A 209 -4.03 -3.59 -9.72
C LEU A 209 -3.32 -2.47 -8.93
N ALA A 210 -3.52 -2.40 -7.61
CA ALA A 210 -2.85 -1.41 -6.77
C ALA A 210 -1.33 -1.61 -6.72
N CYS A 211 -0.85 -2.86 -6.62
CA CYS A 211 0.58 -3.16 -6.72
C CYS A 211 1.12 -2.75 -8.09
N LYS A 212 0.41 -3.11 -9.18
CA LYS A 212 0.74 -2.75 -10.55
C LYS A 212 0.82 -1.23 -10.73
N ALA A 213 -0.18 -0.50 -10.25
CA ALA A 213 -0.31 0.96 -10.40
C ALA A 213 0.87 1.74 -9.82
N ILE A 214 1.46 1.27 -8.71
CA ILE A 214 2.62 1.93 -8.11
C ILE A 214 3.95 1.23 -8.43
N GLY A 215 3.93 0.17 -9.24
CA GLY A 215 5.13 -0.56 -9.65
C GLY A 215 5.76 -1.42 -8.54
N LEU A 216 4.95 -1.89 -7.57
CA LEU A 216 5.40 -2.84 -6.55
C LEU A 216 5.42 -4.27 -7.09
N ASP A 217 6.53 -4.95 -6.85
CA ASP A 217 6.68 -6.36 -7.21
C ASP A 217 5.96 -7.27 -6.22
N PHE A 218 5.88 -6.89 -4.93
CA PHE A 218 5.13 -7.60 -3.89
C PHE A 218 4.71 -6.67 -2.75
N GLY A 219 3.65 -7.05 -2.03
CA GLY A 219 3.17 -6.36 -0.84
C GLY A 219 1.90 -6.98 -0.27
N ALA A 220 1.49 -6.53 0.90
CA ALA A 220 0.19 -6.86 1.49
C ALA A 220 -0.73 -5.65 1.40
N VAL A 221 -1.82 -5.78 0.67
CA VAL A 221 -2.77 -4.71 0.36
C VAL A 221 -3.93 -4.79 1.33
N ASP A 222 -4.18 -3.72 2.08
CA ASP A 222 -5.33 -3.61 2.97
C ASP A 222 -6.51 -3.01 2.20
N ILE A 223 -7.63 -3.72 2.18
CA ILE A 223 -8.82 -3.42 1.38
C ILE A 223 -10.08 -3.45 2.24
N ILE A 224 -10.90 -2.41 2.14
CA ILE A 224 -12.26 -2.41 2.63
C ILE A 224 -13.21 -2.79 1.50
N TYR A 225 -14.11 -3.75 1.77
CA TYR A 225 -15.22 -4.01 0.86
C TYR A 225 -16.51 -3.39 1.39
N ASN A 226 -17.04 -2.44 0.64
CA ASN A 226 -18.34 -1.86 0.90
C ASN A 226 -19.39 -2.67 0.16
N LYS A 227 -20.12 -3.53 0.90
CA LYS A 227 -21.13 -4.43 0.34
C LYS A 227 -22.30 -3.68 -0.33
N ARG A 228 -22.66 -2.47 0.17
CA ARG A 228 -23.77 -1.69 -0.38
C ARG A 228 -23.45 -1.12 -1.76
N GLN A 229 -22.18 -0.74 -1.97
CA GLN A 229 -21.69 -0.20 -3.24
C GLN A 229 -21.04 -1.28 -4.11
N GLU A 230 -20.91 -2.50 -3.61
CA GLU A 230 -20.18 -3.62 -4.25
C GLU A 230 -18.74 -3.25 -4.64
N THR A 231 -18.12 -2.33 -3.89
CA THR A 231 -16.84 -1.72 -4.22
C THR A 231 -15.76 -2.11 -3.20
N ALA A 232 -14.60 -2.50 -3.72
CA ALA A 232 -13.40 -2.80 -2.94
C ALA A 232 -12.46 -1.59 -2.97
N TYR A 233 -12.29 -0.93 -1.82
CA TYR A 233 -11.43 0.26 -1.67
C TYR A 233 -10.07 -0.12 -1.11
N VAL A 234 -9.01 0.22 -1.83
CA VAL A 234 -7.63 0.05 -1.38
C VAL A 234 -7.27 1.17 -0.40
N LEU A 235 -6.72 0.82 0.76
CA LEU A 235 -6.34 1.76 1.80
C LEU A 235 -4.85 2.03 1.87
N GLU A 236 -4.05 0.96 1.81
CA GLU A 236 -2.59 1.02 1.92
C GLU A 236 -1.95 -0.28 1.43
N ILE A 237 -0.65 -0.23 1.15
CA ILE A 237 0.16 -1.42 0.85
C ILE A 237 1.32 -1.50 1.83
N ASN A 238 1.43 -2.63 2.52
CA ASN A 238 2.54 -2.93 3.41
C ASN A 238 3.65 -3.67 2.64
N THR A 239 4.83 -3.06 2.53
CA THR A 239 5.98 -3.58 1.78
C THR A 239 6.89 -4.54 2.59
N ALA A 240 6.60 -4.71 3.88
CA ALA A 240 7.28 -5.68 4.75
C ALA A 240 6.27 -6.40 5.64
N PRO A 241 5.29 -7.13 5.06
CA PRO A 241 4.23 -7.75 5.83
C PRO A 241 4.76 -8.84 6.79
N GLY A 242 3.96 -9.12 7.83
CA GLY A 242 4.19 -10.28 8.69
C GLY A 242 4.01 -11.57 7.90
N LEU A 243 4.96 -12.50 8.02
CA LEU A 243 4.90 -13.81 7.35
C LEU A 243 4.89 -14.92 8.38
N THR A 244 3.78 -15.64 8.47
CA THR A 244 3.63 -16.85 9.31
C THR A 244 2.76 -17.88 8.60
N GLY A 245 2.98 -19.17 8.86
CA GLY A 245 2.17 -20.27 8.32
C GLY A 245 1.97 -20.17 6.80
N GLN A 246 0.73 -20.29 6.35
CA GLN A 246 0.35 -20.26 4.93
C GLN A 246 0.81 -19.01 4.18
N THR A 247 0.83 -17.83 4.83
CA THR A 247 1.35 -16.63 4.19
C THR A 247 2.83 -16.80 3.83
N LEU A 248 3.63 -17.34 4.75
CA LEU A 248 5.05 -17.61 4.48
C LEU A 248 5.22 -18.62 3.37
N GLU A 249 4.46 -19.70 3.38
CA GLU A 249 4.49 -20.76 2.38
C GLU A 249 4.19 -20.20 0.98
N GLY A 250 3.13 -19.39 0.84
CA GLY A 250 2.78 -18.75 -0.43
C GLY A 250 3.88 -17.81 -0.96
N TYR A 251 4.50 -17.01 -0.08
CA TYR A 251 5.65 -16.19 -0.48
C TYR A 251 6.86 -17.03 -0.87
N VAL A 252 7.19 -18.09 -0.12
CA VAL A 252 8.32 -18.99 -0.44
C VAL A 252 8.12 -19.65 -1.80
N GLU A 253 6.95 -20.21 -2.05
CA GLU A 253 6.61 -20.81 -3.34
C GLU A 253 6.78 -19.80 -4.48
N ARG A 254 6.21 -18.60 -4.31
CA ARG A 254 6.24 -17.56 -5.33
C ARG A 254 7.63 -17.02 -5.61
N PHE A 255 8.46 -16.83 -4.59
CA PHE A 255 9.84 -16.36 -4.78
C PHE A 255 10.77 -17.42 -5.33
N LYS A 256 10.50 -18.71 -5.12
CA LYS A 256 11.23 -19.80 -5.78
C LYS A 256 10.95 -19.86 -7.30
N ASN A 257 9.73 -19.47 -7.69
CA ASN A 257 9.25 -19.49 -9.07
C ASN A 257 9.14 -18.06 -9.65
N TRP A 258 10.04 -17.15 -9.22
CA TRP A 258 9.94 -15.73 -9.57
C TRP A 258 10.07 -15.45 -11.06
N ASP A 259 10.98 -16.15 -11.73
CA ASP A 259 11.34 -15.88 -13.13
C ASP A 259 10.24 -16.27 -14.15
N GLU A 260 9.24 -17.04 -13.74
CA GLU A 260 8.17 -17.52 -14.63
C GLU A 260 7.20 -16.44 -15.12
N VAL A 261 7.33 -15.15 -14.74
CA VAL A 261 6.32 -14.09 -15.02
C VAL A 261 6.92 -12.73 -15.40
N ILE A 262 8.23 -12.61 -15.56
CA ILE A 262 8.87 -11.31 -15.87
C ILE A 262 8.61 -10.86 -17.34
N GLU A 263 8.12 -11.70 -18.22
CA GLU A 263 8.01 -11.41 -19.66
C GLU A 263 6.83 -10.50 -20.08
N GLU A 264 5.87 -10.18 -19.19
CA GLU A 264 4.65 -9.44 -19.57
C GLU A 264 4.45 -8.07 -18.88
N GLN A 265 5.47 -7.27 -18.67
CA GLN A 265 5.24 -5.88 -18.26
C GLN A 265 5.10 -4.96 -19.49
N PRO A 266 3.94 -4.34 -19.73
CA PRO A 266 3.78 -3.37 -20.82
C PRO A 266 4.76 -2.19 -20.64
N VAL A 267 5.29 -1.68 -21.75
CA VAL A 267 6.23 -0.54 -21.80
C VAL A 267 5.70 0.70 -21.04
N ALA A 268 4.40 0.91 -21.00
CA ALA A 268 3.74 1.98 -20.23
C ALA A 268 4.02 1.92 -18.73
N LEU A 269 4.17 0.72 -18.15
CA LEU A 269 4.49 0.54 -16.73
C LEU A 269 5.94 0.91 -16.41
N ALA A 270 6.87 0.65 -17.31
CA ALA A 270 8.27 1.05 -17.13
C ALA A 270 8.41 2.58 -17.11
N ALA A 271 7.69 3.29 -17.98
CA ALA A 271 7.66 4.75 -18.00
C ALA A 271 7.05 5.34 -16.72
N LEU A 272 5.93 4.75 -16.22
CA LEU A 272 5.29 5.16 -14.96
C LEU A 272 6.22 4.90 -13.76
N ARG A 273 6.92 3.77 -13.75
CA ARG A 273 7.90 3.41 -12.71
C ARG A 273 9.06 4.41 -12.65
N ILE A 274 9.60 4.81 -13.79
CA ILE A 274 10.67 5.82 -13.88
C ILE A 274 10.20 7.17 -13.35
N ASP A 275 8.99 7.60 -13.71
CA ASP A 275 8.42 8.87 -13.25
C ASP A 275 8.12 8.86 -11.74
N MET A 276 7.63 7.75 -11.21
CA MET A 276 7.43 7.57 -9.77
C MET A 276 8.76 7.54 -9.00
N GLU A 277 9.80 6.95 -9.55
CA GLU A 277 11.14 6.98 -8.98
C GLU A 277 11.72 8.41 -8.97
N ALA A 278 11.46 9.20 -10.01
CA ALA A 278 11.84 10.61 -10.08
C ALA A 278 11.12 11.44 -9.00
N MET A 279 9.82 11.20 -8.79
CA MET A 279 9.04 11.83 -7.72
C MET A 279 9.55 11.48 -6.32
N ALA A 280 9.88 10.22 -6.07
CA ALA A 280 10.39 9.78 -4.78
C ALA A 280 11.73 10.42 -4.42
N ARG A 281 12.55 10.78 -5.41
CA ARG A 281 13.85 11.49 -5.27
C ARG A 281 13.71 13.01 -5.09
N GLY A 282 12.49 13.55 -5.03
CA GLY A 282 12.24 14.99 -4.86
C GLY A 282 12.57 15.84 -6.10
N ARG A 283 12.82 15.21 -7.24
CA ARG A 283 13.03 15.91 -8.54
C ARG A 283 11.68 16.07 -9.26
N VAL A 284 10.76 16.81 -8.65
CA VAL A 284 9.51 17.17 -9.31
C VAL A 284 9.77 18.37 -10.18
N ALA A 285 9.84 18.17 -11.49
CA ALA A 285 9.49 19.24 -12.42
C ALA A 285 7.97 19.46 -12.23
N THR A 286 7.59 20.65 -11.79
CA THR A 286 6.19 21.09 -11.79
C THR A 286 5.62 20.89 -13.20
N PRO A 287 4.52 20.15 -13.38
CA PRO A 287 3.87 20.10 -14.68
C PRO A 287 3.47 21.52 -15.06
N GLN A 288 3.95 22.01 -16.18
CA GLN A 288 3.42 23.21 -16.79
C GLN A 288 1.92 22.95 -17.06
N PRO A 289 1.02 23.89 -16.74
CA PRO A 289 -0.38 23.72 -17.06
C PRO A 289 -0.52 23.57 -18.58
N VAL A 290 -1.09 22.47 -19.03
CA VAL A 290 -1.49 22.29 -20.42
C VAL A 290 -2.54 23.36 -20.69
N ARG A 291 -2.22 24.36 -21.50
CA ARG A 291 -3.19 25.29 -22.05
C ARG A 291 -4.13 24.47 -22.93
N VAL A 292 -5.33 24.22 -22.45
CA VAL A 292 -6.43 23.81 -23.31
C VAL A 292 -6.91 25.06 -24.02
N GLU A 293 -6.52 25.22 -25.28
CA GLU A 293 -7.09 26.22 -26.16
C GLU A 293 -8.57 25.83 -26.44
N GLY A 294 -9.49 26.77 -26.17
CA GLY A 294 -10.86 26.70 -26.66
C GLY A 294 -11.93 26.48 -25.61
N TRP A 295 -12.13 27.42 -24.69
CA TRP A 295 -13.45 27.70 -24.09
C TRP A 295 -13.64 29.21 -24.07
N ASP A 296 -14.33 29.73 -25.11
CA ASP A 296 -14.88 31.08 -25.07
C ASP A 296 -16.02 31.13 -24.06
N VAL A 297 -15.86 32.00 -23.08
CA VAL A 297 -16.95 32.37 -22.16
C VAL A 297 -17.90 33.25 -22.96
N VAL A 298 -19.11 32.80 -23.20
CA VAL A 298 -20.23 33.64 -23.64
C VAL A 298 -20.87 34.25 -22.39
N GLU A 299 -21.02 35.56 -22.41
CA GLU A 299 -21.65 36.44 -21.39
C GLU A 299 -23.03 36.00 -20.93
#